data_39a68e20f1b07ce9946193b0a2546bc0
#
_entry.id   39a68e20f1b07ce9946193b0a2546bc0
#
_cell.length_a   1.000
_cell.length_b   1.000
_cell.length_c   1.000
_cell.angle_alpha   90.00
_cell.angle_beta   90.00
_cell.angle_gamma   90.00
#
_symmetry.space_group_name_H-M   'P 1'
#
loop_
_entity.id
_entity.type
_entity.pdbx_description
1 polymer ?
#
loop_
_entity_poly.entity_id
_entity_poly.type
_entity_poly.pdbx_seq_one_letter_code
_entity_poly.pdbx_strand_id
1 'polypeptide(L)'
;EAVDGNGLFPLSATDAALPTAYAFRRILQKQLPAHLDSMPAAAPLDTLAVPVLERLLVKGSALRWDRASDETLAGSAAALAALPIDHSVAPGVLRGGSAAAEAHLSTFLYQKLLLYAENRNQPDEDGASGLSPYLHFGHISVHQILHELAQVERWSPEDVAPSTSGAR
;
A
#
# COMPACT_ATOMS: atom_id res chain seq x y z
N GLU A 1 -2.04 -8.17 21.02
CA GLU A 1 -1.00 -8.62 20.08
C GLU A 1 -0.78 -7.52 19.04
N ALA A 2 0.47 -7.11 18.82
CA ALA A 2 0.82 -6.12 17.83
C ALA A 2 1.38 -6.83 16.59
N VAL A 3 0.91 -6.44 15.41
CA VAL A 3 1.36 -6.97 14.14
C VAL A 3 2.11 -5.86 13.40
N ASP A 4 3.35 -6.12 13.03
CA ASP A 4 4.19 -5.20 12.26
C ASP A 4 3.90 -5.36 10.76
N GLY A 5 3.03 -4.53 10.24
CA GLY A 5 2.63 -4.52 8.83
C GLY A 5 2.98 -3.22 8.09
N ASN A 6 3.82 -2.37 8.70
CA ASN A 6 4.01 -0.98 8.26
C ASN A 6 5.10 -0.75 7.21
N GLY A 7 5.36 -1.67 6.34
CA GLY A 7 6.21 -1.38 5.20
C GLY A 7 7.33 -2.39 4.97
N LEU A 8 8.25 -2.03 4.09
CA LEU A 8 9.36 -2.88 3.67
C LEU A 8 10.41 -3.08 4.77
N PHE A 9 10.52 -2.12 5.68
CA PHE A 9 11.43 -2.18 6.80
C PHE A 9 10.62 -2.35 8.09
N PRO A 10 10.73 -3.50 8.78
CA PRO A 10 9.89 -3.77 9.93
C PRO A 10 10.27 -2.87 11.13
N LEU A 11 9.28 -2.48 11.92
CA LEU A 11 9.50 -1.70 13.13
C LEU A 11 10.39 -2.43 14.13
N SER A 12 10.34 -3.75 14.14
CA SER A 12 11.16 -4.62 14.99
C SER A 12 12.65 -4.67 14.60
N ALA A 13 13.02 -4.12 13.44
CA ALA A 13 14.43 -4.08 13.00
C ALA A 13 15.28 -3.05 13.77
N THR A 14 14.66 -2.21 14.61
CA THR A 14 15.37 -1.26 15.46
C THR A 14 14.71 -1.15 16.83
N ASP A 15 15.50 -1.30 17.90
CA ASP A 15 15.02 -1.22 19.28
C ASP A 15 14.96 0.22 19.81
N ALA A 16 15.44 1.19 19.05
CA ALA A 16 15.57 2.57 19.51
C ALA A 16 14.79 3.55 18.63
N ALA A 17 14.10 4.48 19.27
CA ALA A 17 13.57 5.65 18.61
C ALA A 17 14.72 6.52 18.10
N LEU A 18 14.75 6.78 16.80
CA LEU A 18 15.80 7.55 16.18
C LEU A 18 15.44 9.04 16.17
N PRO A 19 16.36 9.94 16.54
CA PRO A 19 16.05 11.34 16.76
C PRO A 19 15.78 12.12 15.47
N THR A 20 16.22 11.62 14.32
CA THR A 20 16.08 12.32 13.05
C THR A 20 15.84 11.36 11.89
N ALA A 21 15.16 11.83 10.84
CA ALA A 21 15.00 11.10 9.58
C ALA A 21 16.35 10.75 8.92
N TYR A 22 17.38 11.57 9.11
CA TYR A 22 18.72 11.29 8.62
C TYR A 22 19.36 10.09 9.31
N ALA A 23 19.25 9.99 10.65
CA ALA A 23 19.72 8.84 11.40
C ALA A 23 18.99 7.56 10.97
N PHE A 24 17.67 7.63 10.79
CA PHE A 24 16.87 6.52 10.30
C PHE A 24 17.29 6.08 8.89
N ARG A 25 17.50 7.03 7.97
CA ARG A 25 17.95 6.72 6.59
C ARG A 25 19.23 5.91 6.56
N ARG A 26 20.21 6.22 7.42
CA ARG A 26 21.48 5.47 7.48
C ARG A 26 21.28 4.01 7.92
N ILE A 27 20.42 3.78 8.88
CA ILE A 27 20.09 2.42 9.35
C ILE A 27 19.31 1.69 8.25
N LEU A 28 18.29 2.33 7.71
CA LEU A 28 17.47 1.79 6.62
C LEU A 28 18.34 1.32 5.46
N GLN A 29 19.21 2.15 4.92
CA GLN A 29 20.07 1.79 3.78
C GLN A 29 20.99 0.60 4.08
N LYS A 30 21.46 0.48 5.32
CA LYS A 30 22.34 -0.62 5.70
C LYS A 30 21.60 -1.94 5.89
N GLN A 31 20.38 -1.90 6.39
CA GLN A 31 19.65 -3.07 6.82
C GLN A 31 18.54 -3.49 5.84
N LEU A 32 18.03 -2.57 5.03
CA LEU A 32 16.93 -2.81 4.11
C LEU A 32 17.14 -4.04 3.19
N PRO A 33 18.33 -4.26 2.60
CA PRO A 33 18.55 -5.42 1.73
C PRO A 33 18.14 -6.75 2.38
N ALA A 34 18.46 -6.93 3.67
CA ALA A 34 18.11 -8.16 4.40
C ALA A 34 16.58 -8.38 4.58
N HIS A 35 15.77 -7.37 4.34
CA HIS A 35 14.31 -7.43 4.46
C HIS A 35 13.60 -7.46 3.10
N LEU A 36 14.33 -7.36 1.99
CA LEU A 36 13.75 -7.34 0.64
C LEU A 36 13.64 -8.72 0.00
N ASP A 37 14.33 -9.72 0.54
CA ASP A 37 14.33 -11.09 0.00
C ASP A 37 13.05 -11.87 0.34
N SER A 38 12.27 -11.39 1.30
CA SER A 38 11.06 -12.06 1.77
C SER A 38 9.81 -11.24 1.42
N MET A 39 9.26 -11.48 0.24
CA MET A 39 8.01 -10.86 -0.19
C MET A 39 6.81 -11.66 0.27
N PRO A 40 5.74 -11.02 0.79
CA PRO A 40 4.48 -11.69 1.07
C PRO A 40 3.90 -12.33 -0.19
N ALA A 41 3.29 -13.49 -0.04
CA ALA A 41 2.56 -14.13 -1.14
C ALA A 41 1.36 -13.26 -1.55
N ALA A 42 1.15 -13.07 -2.86
CA ALA A 42 0.03 -12.29 -3.38
C ALA A 42 -1.33 -12.95 -3.07
N ALA A 43 -1.37 -14.28 -3.09
CA ALA A 43 -2.56 -15.08 -2.79
C ALA A 43 -2.21 -16.18 -1.77
N PRO A 44 -2.03 -15.82 -0.47
CA PRO A 44 -1.53 -16.75 0.54
C PRO A 44 -2.49 -17.93 0.81
N LEU A 45 -3.76 -17.80 0.47
CA LEU A 45 -4.75 -18.85 0.67
C LEU A 45 -4.78 -19.89 -0.45
N ASP A 46 -4.24 -19.59 -1.61
CA ASP A 46 -4.28 -20.51 -2.77
C ASP A 46 -3.46 -21.79 -2.53
N THR A 47 -2.46 -21.73 -1.67
CA THR A 47 -1.60 -22.84 -1.32
C THR A 47 -2.05 -23.59 -0.06
N LEU A 48 -3.06 -23.08 0.64
CA LEU A 48 -3.55 -23.67 1.88
C LEU A 48 -4.81 -24.47 1.62
N ALA A 49 -4.82 -25.74 1.98
CA ALA A 49 -6.04 -26.53 2.07
C ALA A 49 -6.86 -26.08 3.29
N VAL A 50 -7.51 -24.92 3.16
CA VAL A 50 -8.37 -24.38 4.23
C VAL A 50 -9.72 -25.07 4.13
N PRO A 51 -10.25 -25.66 5.22
CA PRO A 51 -11.59 -26.23 5.18
C PRO A 51 -12.61 -25.13 4.86
N VAL A 52 -13.47 -25.40 3.89
CA VAL A 52 -14.60 -24.50 3.59
C VAL A 52 -15.52 -24.50 4.80
N LEU A 53 -15.67 -23.35 5.43
CA LEU A 53 -16.62 -23.20 6.52
C LEU A 53 -18.02 -23.06 5.93
N GLU A 54 -18.77 -24.15 5.89
CA GLU A 54 -20.15 -24.20 5.35
C GLU A 54 -21.09 -23.24 6.11
N ARG A 55 -20.78 -22.97 7.37
CA ARG A 55 -21.53 -22.04 8.21
C ARG A 55 -20.58 -21.33 9.18
N LEU A 56 -20.47 -20.03 9.00
CA LEU A 56 -19.75 -19.20 9.94
C LEU A 56 -20.55 -19.13 11.26
N LEU A 57 -20.24 -19.99 12.21
CA LEU A 57 -20.77 -19.93 13.57
C LEU A 57 -20.00 -18.87 14.35
N VAL A 58 -20.02 -17.63 13.87
CA VAL A 58 -19.41 -16.52 14.59
C VAL A 58 -20.37 -16.07 15.67
N LYS A 59 -20.15 -16.54 16.90
CA LYS A 59 -20.78 -15.95 18.07
C LYS A 59 -20.03 -14.67 18.41
N GLY A 60 -20.70 -13.54 18.33
CA GLY A 60 -20.12 -12.28 18.78
C GLY A 60 -20.24 -11.12 17.79
N SER A 61 -19.28 -10.21 17.84
CA SER A 61 -19.31 -8.92 17.15
C SER A 61 -19.41 -8.96 15.63
N ALA A 62 -19.01 -10.06 14.97
CA ALA A 62 -19.10 -10.17 13.51
C ALA A 62 -20.53 -10.24 12.96
N LEU A 63 -21.50 -10.62 13.81
CA LEU A 63 -22.95 -10.58 13.47
C LEU A 63 -23.63 -9.29 13.93
N ARG A 64 -22.88 -8.34 14.43
CA ARG A 64 -23.39 -7.08 14.98
C ARG A 64 -23.80 -6.09 13.89
N TRP A 65 -23.24 -6.23 12.72
CA TRP A 65 -23.52 -5.35 11.58
C TRP A 65 -24.11 -6.13 10.42
N ASP A 66 -25.04 -5.50 9.75
CA ASP A 66 -25.58 -6.02 8.51
C ASP A 66 -24.51 -6.05 7.41
N ARG A 67 -24.64 -6.99 6.48
CA ARG A 67 -23.78 -7.05 5.32
C ARG A 67 -23.99 -5.80 4.45
N ALA A 68 -22.91 -5.18 4.01
CA ALA A 68 -23.00 -4.08 3.05
C ALA A 68 -23.67 -4.55 1.75
N SER A 69 -24.58 -3.74 1.22
CA SER A 69 -25.23 -4.03 -0.07
C SER A 69 -24.26 -3.78 -1.24
N ASP A 70 -24.58 -4.37 -2.38
CA ASP A 70 -23.79 -4.16 -3.60
C ASP A 70 -23.76 -2.69 -4.03
N GLU A 71 -24.86 -1.94 -3.81
CA GLU A 71 -24.92 -0.50 -4.06
C GLU A 71 -23.99 0.28 -3.10
N THR A 72 -23.91 -0.15 -1.84
CA THR A 72 -22.98 0.46 -0.87
C THR A 72 -21.52 0.19 -1.27
N LEU A 73 -21.21 -1.06 -1.66
CA LEU A 73 -19.89 -1.45 -2.13
C LEU A 73 -19.50 -0.76 -3.45
N ALA A 74 -20.46 -0.52 -4.32
CA ALA A 74 -20.26 0.24 -5.55
C ALA A 74 -20.14 1.76 -5.32
N GLY A 75 -20.40 2.24 -4.10
CA GLY A 75 -20.33 3.67 -3.77
C GLY A 75 -21.40 4.48 -4.48
N SER A 76 -22.62 3.95 -4.67
CA SER A 76 -23.71 4.71 -5.29
C SER A 76 -24.04 5.95 -4.45
N ALA A 77 -24.39 7.06 -5.10
CA ALA A 77 -24.71 8.32 -4.42
C ALA A 77 -25.85 8.14 -3.39
N ALA A 78 -26.88 7.34 -3.74
CA ALA A 78 -28.00 7.07 -2.85
C ALA A 78 -27.59 6.24 -1.62
N ALA A 79 -26.75 5.20 -1.81
CA ALA A 79 -26.27 4.39 -0.70
C ALA A 79 -25.31 5.17 0.20
N LEU A 80 -24.45 5.99 -0.36
CA LEU A 80 -23.57 6.88 0.40
C LEU A 80 -24.37 7.92 1.20
N ALA A 81 -25.42 8.51 0.63
CA ALA A 81 -26.28 9.47 1.31
C ALA A 81 -27.03 8.86 2.52
N ALA A 82 -27.24 7.54 2.54
CA ALA A 82 -27.89 6.84 3.63
C ALA A 82 -26.93 6.53 4.81
N LEU A 83 -25.63 6.69 4.64
CA LEU A 83 -24.65 6.42 5.69
C LEU A 83 -24.66 7.54 6.77
N PRO A 84 -24.46 7.21 8.05
CA PRO A 84 -24.41 8.19 9.13
C PRO A 84 -23.03 8.91 9.19
N ILE A 85 -22.68 9.61 8.11
CA ILE A 85 -21.43 10.35 7.97
C ILE A 85 -21.73 11.82 7.69
N ASP A 86 -20.72 12.69 7.78
CA ASP A 86 -20.85 14.09 7.41
C ASP A 86 -20.94 14.24 5.88
N HIS A 87 -22.08 14.69 5.39
CA HIS A 87 -22.35 14.90 3.97
C HIS A 87 -22.03 16.32 3.48
N SER A 88 -21.44 17.17 4.32
CA SER A 88 -20.97 18.50 3.89
C SER A 88 -19.77 18.38 2.94
N VAL A 89 -19.06 17.26 2.98
CA VAL A 89 -17.94 16.97 2.07
C VAL A 89 -18.44 16.03 0.96
N ALA A 90 -18.32 16.49 -0.27
CA ALA A 90 -18.68 15.68 -1.42
C ALA A 90 -17.73 14.48 -1.61
N PRO A 91 -18.20 13.37 -2.22
CA PRO A 91 -17.34 12.26 -2.61
C PRO A 91 -16.15 12.73 -3.47
N GLY A 92 -14.97 12.22 -3.19
CA GLY A 92 -13.78 12.50 -3.98
C GLY A 92 -13.85 11.90 -5.40
N VAL A 93 -13.00 12.41 -6.29
CA VAL A 93 -12.93 11.92 -7.68
C VAL A 93 -12.18 10.60 -7.82
N LEU A 94 -11.36 10.24 -6.82
CA LEU A 94 -10.59 8.98 -6.85
C LEU A 94 -11.49 7.81 -6.45
N ARG A 95 -11.48 6.78 -7.27
CA ARG A 95 -12.09 5.50 -6.90
C ARG A 95 -11.16 4.74 -5.97
N GLY A 96 -11.73 4.18 -4.90
CA GLY A 96 -11.02 3.26 -4.01
C GLY A 96 -11.02 1.82 -4.53
N GLY A 97 -10.38 0.94 -3.77
CA GLY A 97 -10.31 -0.50 -4.02
C GLY A 97 -9.02 -0.93 -4.71
N SER A 98 -8.70 -2.22 -4.60
CA SER A 98 -7.44 -2.79 -5.09
C SER A 98 -7.31 -2.68 -6.61
N ALA A 99 -8.37 -2.95 -7.36
CA ALA A 99 -8.35 -2.83 -8.82
C ALA A 99 -8.05 -1.40 -9.30
N ALA A 100 -8.60 -0.38 -8.61
CA ALA A 100 -8.30 1.01 -8.92
C ALA A 100 -6.85 1.37 -8.56
N ALA A 101 -6.33 0.85 -7.45
CA ALA A 101 -4.95 1.05 -7.01
C ALA A 101 -3.96 0.41 -8.00
N GLU A 102 -4.22 -0.78 -8.47
CA GLU A 102 -3.41 -1.50 -9.49
C GLU A 102 -3.39 -0.75 -10.82
N ALA A 103 -4.54 -0.29 -11.30
CA ALA A 103 -4.62 0.51 -12.52
C ALA A 103 -3.82 1.82 -12.38
N HIS A 104 -3.88 2.44 -11.18
CA HIS A 104 -3.13 3.66 -10.89
C HIS A 104 -1.62 3.40 -10.82
N LEU A 105 -1.20 2.31 -10.17
CA LEU A 105 0.20 1.87 -10.15
C LEU A 105 0.72 1.61 -11.57
N SER A 106 -0.03 0.88 -12.39
CA SER A 106 0.32 0.63 -13.79
C SER A 106 0.51 1.94 -14.57
N THR A 107 -0.41 2.90 -14.42
CA THR A 107 -0.27 4.22 -15.05
C THR A 107 1.01 4.93 -14.60
N PHE A 108 1.29 4.91 -13.30
CA PHE A 108 2.52 5.49 -12.76
C PHE A 108 3.77 4.85 -13.36
N LEU A 109 3.88 3.52 -13.32
CA LEU A 109 5.07 2.79 -13.77
C LEU A 109 5.37 2.99 -15.25
N TYR A 110 4.35 3.01 -16.10
CA TYR A 110 4.56 3.06 -17.56
C TYR A 110 4.50 4.47 -18.15
N GLN A 111 3.96 5.45 -17.43
CA GLN A 111 3.81 6.81 -18.01
C GLN A 111 4.56 7.89 -17.23
N LYS A 112 4.79 7.72 -15.91
CA LYS A 112 5.33 8.78 -15.06
C LYS A 112 6.67 8.46 -14.43
N LEU A 113 7.02 7.17 -14.30
CA LEU A 113 8.21 6.74 -13.56
C LEU A 113 9.50 7.37 -14.08
N LEU A 114 9.66 7.43 -15.40
CA LEU A 114 10.88 7.96 -16.03
C LEU A 114 11.20 9.39 -15.60
N LEU A 115 10.18 10.23 -15.43
CA LEU A 115 10.31 11.63 -15.04
C LEU A 115 10.01 11.87 -13.56
N TYR A 116 9.74 10.82 -12.81
CA TYR A 116 9.31 10.94 -11.41
C TYR A 116 10.33 11.67 -10.54
N ALA A 117 11.62 11.39 -10.69
CA ALA A 117 12.67 12.01 -9.88
C ALA A 117 12.73 13.54 -10.06
N GLU A 118 12.44 14.02 -11.27
CA GLU A 118 12.47 15.44 -11.63
C GLU A 118 11.16 16.14 -11.27
N ASN A 119 10.02 15.50 -11.61
CA ASN A 119 8.72 16.15 -11.58
C ASN A 119 8.00 16.02 -10.23
N ARG A 120 8.34 15.05 -9.38
CA ARG A 120 7.61 14.78 -8.13
C ARG A 120 7.56 15.98 -7.16
N ASN A 121 8.50 16.90 -7.24
CA ASN A 121 8.59 18.08 -6.39
C ASN A 121 8.09 19.36 -7.08
N GLN A 122 7.60 19.25 -8.31
CA GLN A 122 7.06 20.38 -9.07
C GLN A 122 5.54 20.46 -8.83
N PRO A 123 5.05 21.51 -8.14
CA PRO A 123 3.63 21.59 -7.78
C PRO A 123 2.71 21.77 -9.00
N ASP A 124 3.22 22.32 -10.09
CA ASP A 124 2.49 22.56 -11.32
C ASP A 124 2.44 21.34 -12.26
N GLU A 125 3.20 20.29 -11.93
CA GLU A 125 3.29 19.06 -12.71
C GLU A 125 2.55 17.92 -11.99
N ASP A 126 1.82 17.09 -12.73
CA ASP A 126 1.26 15.84 -12.19
C ASP A 126 2.32 14.74 -12.14
N GLY A 127 3.45 15.06 -11.50
CA GLY A 127 4.65 14.21 -11.43
C GLY A 127 4.68 13.24 -10.25
N ALA A 128 3.72 13.32 -9.32
CA ALA A 128 3.65 12.42 -8.18
C ALA A 128 3.09 11.04 -8.57
N SER A 129 3.41 10.01 -7.77
CA SER A 129 2.85 8.67 -8.00
C SER A 129 1.34 8.60 -7.78
N GLY A 130 0.77 9.47 -6.94
CA GLY A 130 -0.64 9.45 -6.57
C GLY A 130 -1.07 8.24 -5.75
N LEU A 131 -0.15 7.39 -5.29
CA LEU A 131 -0.45 6.14 -4.57
C LEU A 131 -0.77 6.33 -3.08
N SER A 132 -0.51 7.52 -2.51
CA SER A 132 -0.71 7.76 -1.06
C SER A 132 -2.12 7.44 -0.56
N PRO A 133 -3.22 7.80 -1.23
CA PRO A 133 -4.56 7.43 -0.77
C PRO A 133 -4.77 5.91 -0.74
N TYR A 134 -4.27 5.20 -1.73
CA TYR A 134 -4.41 3.74 -1.82
C TYR A 134 -3.60 3.01 -0.76
N LEU A 135 -2.39 3.50 -0.47
CA LEU A 135 -1.57 3.00 0.64
C LEU A 135 -2.22 3.29 2.00
N HIS A 136 -2.76 4.49 2.17
CA HIS A 136 -3.41 4.90 3.42
C HIS A 136 -4.59 4.00 3.78
N PHE A 137 -5.41 3.65 2.81
CA PHE A 137 -6.58 2.81 3.01
C PHE A 137 -6.33 1.31 2.81
N GLY A 138 -5.08 0.89 2.61
CA GLY A 138 -4.71 -0.52 2.45
C GLY A 138 -5.23 -1.17 1.16
N HIS A 139 -5.50 -0.38 0.13
CA HIS A 139 -5.94 -0.88 -1.17
C HIS A 139 -4.79 -1.48 -1.99
N ILE A 140 -3.55 -1.14 -1.65
CA ILE A 140 -2.33 -1.69 -2.22
C ILE A 140 -1.25 -1.73 -1.14
N SER A 141 -0.36 -2.71 -1.19
CA SER A 141 0.77 -2.82 -0.27
C SER A 141 2.03 -2.18 -0.84
N VAL A 142 2.92 -1.73 0.04
CA VAL A 142 4.25 -1.25 -0.38
C VAL A 142 5.08 -2.38 -1.00
N HIS A 143 4.85 -3.62 -0.59
CA HIS A 143 5.54 -4.80 -1.15
C HIS A 143 5.13 -5.04 -2.60
N GLN A 144 3.83 -4.91 -2.92
CA GLN A 144 3.35 -5.02 -4.31
C GLN A 144 3.95 -3.92 -5.17
N ILE A 145 3.95 -2.67 -4.70
CA ILE A 145 4.55 -1.54 -5.43
C ILE A 145 6.03 -1.80 -5.71
N LEU A 146 6.80 -2.24 -4.70
CA LEU A 146 8.21 -2.54 -4.88
C LEU A 146 8.42 -3.70 -5.85
N HIS A 147 7.61 -4.76 -5.73
CA HIS A 147 7.72 -5.91 -6.62
C HIS A 147 7.53 -5.50 -8.10
N GLU A 148 6.46 -4.77 -8.41
CA GLU A 148 6.17 -4.34 -9.77
C GLU A 148 7.19 -3.32 -10.29
N LEU A 149 7.62 -2.40 -9.44
CA LEU A 149 8.69 -1.46 -9.77
C LEU A 149 10.00 -2.19 -10.11
N ALA A 150 10.39 -3.17 -9.28
CA ALA A 150 11.60 -3.95 -9.50
C ALA A 150 11.54 -4.74 -10.82
N GLN A 151 10.37 -5.25 -11.21
CA GLN A 151 10.19 -5.92 -12.51
C GLN A 151 10.38 -4.95 -13.69
N VAL A 152 9.79 -3.76 -13.61
CA VAL A 152 9.90 -2.75 -14.67
C VAL A 152 11.33 -2.24 -14.82
N GLU A 153 11.99 -1.94 -13.71
CA GLU A 153 13.35 -1.41 -13.68
C GLU A 153 14.43 -2.51 -13.78
N ARG A 154 14.05 -3.78 -13.75
CA ARG A 154 14.97 -4.93 -13.66
C ARG A 154 15.95 -4.80 -12.50
N TRP A 155 15.44 -4.30 -11.39
CA TRP A 155 16.18 -4.02 -10.18
C TRP A 155 16.11 -5.19 -9.19
N SER A 156 17.20 -5.41 -8.46
CA SER A 156 17.30 -6.42 -7.41
C SER A 156 17.80 -5.80 -6.08
N PRO A 157 17.59 -6.47 -4.92
CA PRO A 157 18.12 -6.00 -3.65
C PRO A 157 19.64 -5.79 -3.63
N GLU A 158 20.39 -6.48 -4.50
CA GLU A 158 21.85 -6.36 -4.64
C GLU A 158 22.26 -5.01 -5.24
N ASP A 159 21.33 -4.33 -5.96
CA ASP A 159 21.55 -3.01 -6.54
C ASP A 159 21.43 -1.87 -5.52
N VAL A 160 21.07 -2.19 -4.26
CA VAL A 160 21.00 -1.17 -3.20
C VAL A 160 22.37 -0.57 -2.95
N ALA A 161 22.51 0.71 -3.27
CA ALA A 161 23.75 1.42 -3.08
C ALA A 161 24.13 1.49 -1.59
N PRO A 162 25.38 1.14 -1.21
CA PRO A 162 25.82 1.14 0.17
C PRO A 162 25.98 2.54 0.77
N SER A 163 25.90 3.59 -0.05
CA SER A 163 26.09 4.97 0.39
C SER A 163 24.80 5.79 0.31
N THR A 164 24.73 6.79 1.20
CA THR A 164 23.59 7.72 1.31
C THR A 164 23.54 8.78 0.21
N SER A 165 24.50 8.78 -0.71
CA SER A 165 24.55 9.75 -1.79
C SER A 165 23.61 9.37 -2.91
N GLY A 166 22.36 9.83 -2.79
CA GLY A 166 21.41 9.94 -3.88
C GLY A 166 21.00 8.62 -4.52
N ALA A 167 19.78 8.23 -4.31
CA ALA A 167 19.11 7.42 -5.29
C ALA A 167 19.14 8.19 -6.63
N ARG A 168 19.86 7.69 -7.60
CA ARG A 168 19.60 7.95 -9.01
C ARG A 168 18.51 7.03 -9.46
#